data_d9d2de0dd21a3a494d8df3a996cd6e67
#
_entry.id   d9d2de0dd21a3a494d8df3a996cd6e67
#
_cell.length_a   1.000
_cell.length_b   1.000
_cell.length_c   1.000
_cell.angle_alpha   90.00
_cell.angle_beta   90.00
_cell.angle_gamma   90.00
#
_symmetry.space_group_name_H-M   'P 1'
#
loop_
_entity.id
_entity.type
_entity.pdbx_description
1 polymer ?
#
loop_
_entity_poly.entity_id
_entity_poly.type
_entity_poly.pdbx_seq_one_letter_code
_entity_poly.pdbx_strand_id
1 'polypeptide(L)'
;MRSNLLALSAGLMLFSVAAFAQGDDIKITNTWARATPGGAQTAAAYATIESTGGDRLTGASTPAAQKAEIHEMTMIGNVMNMRPLDGIDLPPGQAVTLKPGGYHIMLTSLAKPLREGDTFALTLDFAKAGERQVTVTVAKVGAMGPGGKADSGSSMPGMTMPMQH
;
A
#
# COMPACT_ATOMS: atom_id res chain seq x y z
N MET A 1 -9.81 1.18 -79.22
CA MET A 1 -9.46 0.23 -78.14
C MET A 1 -8.48 0.93 -77.25
N ARG A 2 -8.90 1.44 -76.12
CA ARG A 2 -8.07 2.13 -75.14
C ARG A 2 -8.37 1.52 -73.75
N SER A 3 -7.46 0.72 -73.28
CA SER A 3 -7.53 0.05 -71.96
C SER A 3 -7.09 1.02 -70.89
N ASN A 4 -7.96 1.42 -69.99
CA ASN A 4 -7.64 2.17 -68.79
C ASN A 4 -7.34 1.18 -67.65
N LEU A 5 -6.08 1.10 -67.24
CA LEU A 5 -5.66 0.46 -65.98
C LEU A 5 -5.83 1.47 -64.83
N LEU A 6 -6.81 1.25 -63.97
CA LEU A 6 -6.90 1.92 -62.67
C LEU A 6 -5.98 1.19 -61.68
N ALA A 7 -4.91 1.85 -61.30
CA ALA A 7 -4.04 1.41 -60.19
C ALA A 7 -4.68 1.84 -58.86
N LEU A 8 -5.17 0.86 -58.09
CA LEU A 8 -5.70 1.06 -56.72
C LEU A 8 -4.53 0.97 -55.74
N SER A 9 -3.99 2.11 -55.31
CA SER A 9 -2.95 2.16 -54.25
C SER A 9 -3.62 2.08 -52.87
N ALA A 10 -3.57 0.89 -52.25
CA ALA A 10 -3.95 0.69 -50.86
C ALA A 10 -2.90 1.29 -49.95
N GLY A 11 -3.18 2.44 -49.36
CA GLY A 11 -2.36 3.06 -48.33
C GLY A 11 -2.50 2.29 -47.00
N LEU A 12 -1.45 1.56 -46.62
CA LEU A 12 -1.33 0.88 -45.33
C LEU A 12 -0.99 1.93 -44.28
N MET A 13 -1.98 2.42 -43.53
CA MET A 13 -1.75 3.26 -42.34
C MET A 13 -1.18 2.39 -41.20
N LEU A 14 0.11 2.50 -40.98
CA LEU A 14 0.78 1.99 -39.79
C LEU A 14 0.37 2.85 -38.59
N PHE A 15 -0.58 2.38 -37.78
CA PHE A 15 -0.83 2.91 -36.47
C PHE A 15 0.35 2.49 -35.58
N SER A 16 1.30 3.40 -35.37
CA SER A 16 2.30 3.24 -34.32
C SER A 16 1.63 3.32 -32.97
N VAL A 17 1.38 2.17 -32.36
CA VAL A 17 1.05 2.09 -30.94
C VAL A 17 2.30 2.48 -30.18
N ALA A 18 2.38 3.73 -29.72
CA ALA A 18 3.39 4.14 -28.76
C ALA A 18 3.12 3.33 -27.49
N ALA A 19 3.86 2.25 -27.30
CA ALA A 19 3.98 1.60 -26.00
C ALA A 19 4.64 2.61 -25.08
N PHE A 20 3.85 3.30 -24.27
CA PHE A 20 4.37 3.98 -23.11
C PHE A 20 5.00 2.90 -22.22
N ALA A 21 6.32 2.80 -22.27
CA ALA A 21 7.09 2.10 -21.25
C ALA A 21 6.82 2.86 -19.95
N GLN A 22 5.85 2.36 -19.16
CA GLN A 22 5.69 2.78 -17.79
C GLN A 22 6.92 2.25 -17.05
N GLY A 23 7.95 3.09 -16.95
CA GLY A 23 9.05 2.84 -16.04
C GLY A 23 8.45 2.57 -14.66
N ASP A 24 8.99 1.59 -13.95
CA ASP A 24 8.59 1.27 -12.58
C ASP A 24 9.01 2.42 -11.64
N ASP A 25 8.35 3.58 -11.75
CA ASP A 25 8.63 4.74 -10.91
C ASP A 25 8.13 4.55 -9.47
N ILE A 26 7.27 3.54 -9.25
CA ILE A 26 6.72 3.20 -7.94
C ILE A 26 7.14 1.79 -7.53
N LYS A 27 7.82 1.70 -6.40
CA LYS A 27 8.15 0.45 -5.73
C LYS A 27 7.32 0.31 -4.46
N ILE A 28 6.55 -0.77 -4.36
CA ILE A 28 5.71 -1.07 -3.19
C ILE A 28 6.23 -2.37 -2.57
N THR A 29 6.57 -2.30 -1.29
CA THR A 29 7.11 -3.43 -0.53
C THR A 29 6.44 -3.53 0.84
N ASN A 30 6.70 -4.63 1.58
CA ASN A 30 6.21 -4.83 2.94
C ASN A 30 4.69 -4.61 3.07
N THR A 31 3.92 -5.15 2.12
CA THR A 31 2.46 -5.07 2.13
C THR A 31 1.86 -6.07 3.10
N TRP A 32 1.21 -5.58 4.14
CA TRP A 32 0.62 -6.42 5.18
C TRP A 32 -0.57 -5.77 5.87
N ALA A 33 -1.37 -6.56 6.56
CA ALA A 33 -2.45 -6.11 7.42
C ALA A 33 -2.44 -6.93 8.71
N ARG A 34 -3.11 -6.45 9.77
CA ARG A 34 -3.33 -7.24 10.98
C ARG A 34 -4.53 -8.14 10.83
N ALA A 35 -4.44 -9.36 11.37
CA ALA A 35 -5.60 -10.19 11.58
C ALA A 35 -6.60 -9.48 12.51
N THR A 36 -7.88 -9.69 12.26
CA THR A 36 -8.97 -9.07 13.02
C THR A 36 -9.69 -10.09 13.89
N PRO A 37 -10.21 -9.68 15.06
CA PRO A 37 -11.12 -10.52 15.82
C PRO A 37 -12.38 -10.87 15.01
N GLY A 38 -13.06 -11.94 15.40
CA GLY A 38 -14.36 -12.28 14.81
C GLY A 38 -15.38 -11.14 14.99
N GLY A 39 -16.10 -10.83 13.92
CA GLY A 39 -17.10 -9.73 13.92
C GLY A 39 -16.51 -8.32 13.73
N ALA A 40 -15.19 -8.16 13.57
CA ALA A 40 -14.61 -6.87 13.26
C ALA A 40 -15.07 -6.37 11.88
N GLN A 41 -15.47 -5.12 11.83
CA GLN A 41 -15.89 -4.44 10.61
C GLN A 41 -14.80 -3.57 9.99
N THR A 42 -13.68 -3.42 10.70
CA THR A 42 -12.57 -2.55 10.28
C THR A 42 -11.23 -3.25 10.41
N ALA A 43 -10.30 -2.87 9.55
CA ALA A 43 -8.90 -3.28 9.58
C ALA A 43 -7.99 -2.15 9.10
N ALA A 44 -6.68 -2.31 9.29
CA ALA A 44 -5.68 -1.43 8.74
C ALA A 44 -4.68 -2.22 7.89
N ALA A 45 -4.36 -1.69 6.72
CA ALA A 45 -3.32 -2.21 5.85
C ALA A 45 -2.14 -1.23 5.77
N TYR A 46 -0.96 -1.78 5.57
CA TYR A 46 0.32 -1.10 5.62
C TYR A 46 1.19 -1.48 4.43
N ALA A 47 2.09 -0.58 4.05
CA ALA A 47 3.03 -0.80 2.97
C ALA A 47 4.22 0.16 3.10
N THR A 48 5.32 -0.14 2.44
CA THR A 48 6.40 0.82 2.18
C THR A 48 6.35 1.17 0.70
N ILE A 49 6.28 2.46 0.39
CA ILE A 49 6.13 2.98 -0.96
C ILE A 49 7.30 3.93 -1.25
N GLU A 50 7.97 3.73 -2.37
CA GLU A 50 9.05 4.57 -2.86
C GLU A 50 8.75 4.99 -4.30
N SER A 51 8.89 6.27 -4.60
CA SER A 51 8.77 6.81 -5.95
C SER A 51 10.11 7.39 -6.39
N THR A 52 10.63 6.97 -7.53
CA THR A 52 11.91 7.49 -8.05
C THR A 52 11.78 8.93 -8.52
N GLY A 53 10.69 9.27 -9.19
CA GLY A 53 10.42 10.61 -9.75
C GLY A 53 9.57 11.52 -8.86
N GLY A 54 9.13 11.03 -7.70
CA GLY A 54 8.16 11.71 -6.85
C GLY A 54 6.73 11.60 -7.37
N ASP A 55 5.79 11.25 -6.50
CA ASP A 55 4.38 11.06 -6.80
C ASP A 55 3.51 11.42 -5.57
N ARG A 56 2.24 11.11 -5.62
CA ARG A 56 1.30 11.23 -4.50
C ARG A 56 0.38 10.02 -4.49
N LEU A 57 0.28 9.36 -3.37
CA LEU A 57 -0.77 8.36 -3.12
C LEU A 57 -2.08 9.11 -2.87
N THR A 58 -3.09 8.90 -3.71
CA THR A 58 -4.35 9.64 -3.70
C THR A 58 -5.54 8.82 -3.27
N GLY A 59 -5.43 7.49 -3.26
CA GLY A 59 -6.54 6.62 -2.91
C GLY A 59 -6.12 5.17 -2.75
N ALA A 60 -7.09 4.37 -2.33
CA ALA A 60 -6.97 2.92 -2.26
C ALA A 60 -8.33 2.25 -2.44
N SER A 61 -8.33 1.01 -2.95
CA SER A 61 -9.50 0.17 -3.07
C SER A 61 -9.16 -1.31 -2.87
N THR A 62 -10.12 -2.12 -2.44
CA THR A 62 -9.92 -3.56 -2.24
C THR A 62 -11.25 -4.30 -2.28
N PRO A 63 -11.31 -5.54 -2.81
CA PRO A 63 -12.49 -6.38 -2.69
C PRO A 63 -12.71 -6.92 -1.27
N ALA A 64 -11.74 -6.80 -0.35
CA ALA A 64 -11.85 -7.26 1.03
C ALA A 64 -12.72 -6.35 1.93
N ALA A 65 -13.01 -5.10 1.50
CA ALA A 65 -13.82 -4.13 2.24
C ALA A 65 -14.62 -3.25 1.27
N GLN A 66 -15.70 -2.66 1.76
CA GLN A 66 -16.48 -1.74 0.95
C GLN A 66 -15.77 -0.39 0.74
N LYS A 67 -14.92 0.00 1.69
CA LYS A 67 -14.21 1.27 1.64
C LYS A 67 -12.76 1.10 2.12
N ALA A 68 -11.84 1.75 1.41
CA ALA A 68 -10.44 1.86 1.80
C ALA A 68 -10.04 3.33 1.71
N GLU A 69 -9.54 3.89 2.80
CA GLU A 69 -9.19 5.31 2.91
C GLU A 69 -7.78 5.48 3.48
N ILE A 70 -7.10 6.51 3.03
CA ILE A 70 -5.82 6.92 3.60
C ILE A 70 -6.10 7.65 4.91
N HIS A 71 -5.50 7.20 5.99
CA HIS A 71 -5.61 7.81 7.30
C HIS A 71 -4.23 8.10 7.90
N GLU A 72 -4.20 9.07 8.76
CA GLU A 72 -3.06 9.39 9.61
C GLU A 72 -3.45 9.25 11.07
N MET A 73 -2.59 8.60 11.85
CA MET A 73 -2.70 8.57 13.30
C MET A 73 -1.59 9.43 13.90
N THR A 74 -1.98 10.38 14.74
CA THR A 74 -1.04 11.28 15.44
C THR A 74 -1.34 11.28 16.94
N MET A 75 -0.31 11.52 17.76
CA MET A 75 -0.45 11.74 19.18
C MET A 75 -0.44 13.24 19.46
N ILE A 76 -1.48 13.75 20.08
CA ILE A 76 -1.55 15.13 20.59
C ILE A 76 -1.67 15.05 22.11
N GLY A 77 -0.57 15.33 22.82
CA GLY A 77 -0.46 15.01 24.23
C GLY A 77 -0.53 13.50 24.45
N ASN A 78 -1.47 13.03 25.26
CA ASN A 78 -1.75 11.60 25.49
C ASN A 78 -2.97 11.07 24.73
N VAL A 79 -3.49 11.83 23.75
CA VAL A 79 -4.66 11.46 22.98
C VAL A 79 -4.24 11.03 21.57
N MET A 80 -4.64 9.82 21.17
CA MET A 80 -4.50 9.35 19.79
C MET A 80 -5.60 9.99 18.93
N ASN A 81 -5.19 10.73 17.90
CA ASN A 81 -6.06 11.30 16.88
C ASN A 81 -5.89 10.55 15.57
N MET A 82 -7.00 10.14 14.97
CA MET A 82 -7.04 9.54 13.65
C MET A 82 -7.85 10.45 12.72
N ARG A 83 -7.31 10.75 11.55
CA ARG A 83 -8.00 11.58 10.56
C ARG A 83 -7.81 11.02 9.15
N PRO A 84 -8.82 11.14 8.29
CA PRO A 84 -8.65 10.85 6.87
C PRO A 84 -7.75 11.90 6.21
N LEU A 85 -7.02 11.48 5.18
CA LEU A 85 -6.18 12.31 4.34
C LEU A 85 -6.61 12.19 2.88
N ASP A 86 -6.52 13.28 2.13
CA ASP A 86 -6.74 13.31 0.68
C ASP A 86 -5.57 12.68 -0.10
N GLY A 87 -4.49 12.34 0.56
CA GLY A 87 -3.33 11.67 -0.02
C GLY A 87 -2.06 11.86 0.79
N ILE A 88 -1.02 11.14 0.37
CA ILE A 88 0.33 11.17 0.96
C ILE A 88 1.32 11.51 -0.13
N ASP A 89 2.13 12.57 0.06
CA ASP A 89 3.20 12.92 -0.86
C ASP A 89 4.33 11.92 -0.75
N LEU A 90 4.85 11.50 -1.91
CA LEU A 90 5.97 10.59 -2.07
C LEU A 90 7.16 11.36 -2.64
N PRO A 91 8.06 11.89 -1.81
CA PRO A 91 9.23 12.60 -2.31
C PRO A 91 10.12 11.71 -3.18
N PRO A 92 10.80 12.26 -4.21
CA PRO A 92 11.65 11.49 -5.09
C PRO A 92 12.74 10.71 -4.33
N GLY A 93 12.84 9.41 -4.59
CA GLY A 93 13.87 8.54 -4.01
C GLY A 93 13.77 8.32 -2.50
N GLN A 94 12.67 8.70 -1.87
CA GLN A 94 12.44 8.50 -0.44
C GLN A 94 11.32 7.48 -0.22
N ALA A 95 11.59 6.51 0.64
CA ALA A 95 10.59 5.54 1.05
C ALA A 95 9.65 6.14 2.11
N VAL A 96 8.35 6.13 1.82
CA VAL A 96 7.29 6.46 2.77
C VAL A 96 6.69 5.17 3.31
N THR A 97 6.73 5.00 4.63
CA THR A 97 6.25 3.78 5.29
C THR A 97 4.93 4.03 5.99
N LEU A 98 3.89 3.32 5.54
CA LEU A 98 2.63 3.20 6.24
C LEU A 98 2.81 2.15 7.34
N LYS A 99 2.56 2.52 8.59
CA LYS A 99 2.82 1.69 9.77
C LYS A 99 1.83 1.98 10.91
N PRO A 100 1.66 1.04 11.86
CA PRO A 100 0.88 1.31 13.07
C PRO A 100 1.36 2.58 13.79
N GLY A 101 0.41 3.43 14.18
CA GLY A 101 0.70 4.72 14.83
C GLY A 101 1.11 5.85 13.88
N GLY A 102 1.02 5.66 12.57
CA GLY A 102 1.30 6.65 11.54
C GLY A 102 0.29 6.56 10.40
N TYR A 103 0.76 6.73 9.18
CA TYR A 103 -0.05 6.54 7.98
C TYR A 103 -0.49 5.08 7.85
N HIS A 104 -1.71 4.86 7.39
CA HIS A 104 -2.26 3.54 7.10
C HIS A 104 -3.45 3.63 6.13
N ILE A 105 -3.78 2.51 5.51
CA ILE A 105 -5.02 2.37 4.74
C ILE A 105 -6.07 1.78 5.67
N MET A 106 -7.07 2.56 6.01
CA MET A 106 -8.21 2.13 6.82
C MET A 106 -9.22 1.40 5.95
N LEU A 107 -9.50 0.16 6.27
CA LEU A 107 -10.51 -0.67 5.63
C LEU A 107 -11.78 -0.66 6.49
N THR A 108 -12.92 -0.33 5.91
CA THR A 108 -14.22 -0.30 6.58
C THR A 108 -15.26 -1.16 5.87
N SER A 109 -16.18 -1.73 6.63
CA SER A 109 -17.15 -2.71 6.13
C SER A 109 -16.47 -3.90 5.47
N LEU A 110 -15.66 -4.61 6.25
CA LEU A 110 -14.97 -5.82 5.80
C LEU A 110 -15.99 -6.87 5.32
N ALA A 111 -15.72 -7.48 4.17
CA ALA A 111 -16.54 -8.56 3.62
C ALA A 111 -16.48 -9.82 4.51
N LYS A 112 -15.34 -10.05 5.17
CA LYS A 112 -15.10 -11.11 6.16
C LYS A 112 -13.97 -10.70 7.11
N PRO A 113 -13.89 -11.28 8.31
CA PRO A 113 -12.72 -11.09 9.17
C PRO A 113 -11.43 -11.52 8.49
N LEU A 114 -10.35 -10.75 8.69
CA LEU A 114 -9.03 -11.07 8.18
C LEU A 114 -8.35 -12.06 9.13
N ARG A 115 -7.96 -13.23 8.62
CA ARG A 115 -7.28 -14.27 9.40
C ARG A 115 -5.80 -14.27 9.09
N GLU A 116 -4.97 -14.59 10.09
CA GLU A 116 -3.53 -14.76 9.90
C GLU A 116 -3.26 -15.77 8.77
N GLY A 117 -2.35 -15.40 7.86
CA GLY A 117 -2.01 -16.18 6.67
C GLY A 117 -2.89 -15.94 5.46
N ASP A 118 -4.06 -15.30 5.62
CA ASP A 118 -4.88 -14.88 4.48
C ASP A 118 -4.14 -13.84 3.61
N THR A 119 -4.55 -13.77 2.35
CA THR A 119 -4.10 -12.71 1.44
C THR A 119 -5.29 -12.05 0.75
N PHE A 120 -5.13 -10.78 0.39
CA PHE A 120 -6.12 -10.07 -0.41
C PHE A 120 -5.45 -9.05 -1.34
N ALA A 121 -6.13 -8.69 -2.43
CA ALA A 121 -5.67 -7.66 -3.34
C ALA A 121 -5.97 -6.27 -2.76
N LEU A 122 -5.00 -5.36 -2.85
CA LEU A 122 -5.14 -3.96 -2.54
C LEU A 122 -4.68 -3.16 -3.76
N THR A 123 -5.52 -2.29 -4.27
CA THR A 123 -5.17 -1.34 -5.33
C THR A 123 -4.86 -0.01 -4.67
N LEU A 124 -3.73 0.57 -5.01
CA LEU A 124 -3.28 1.89 -4.58
C LEU A 124 -3.29 2.83 -5.78
N ASP A 125 -3.90 4.00 -5.63
CA ASP A 125 -4.06 4.99 -6.68
C ASP A 125 -3.03 6.10 -6.52
N PHE A 126 -2.24 6.32 -7.57
CA PHE A 126 -1.19 7.34 -7.60
C PHE A 126 -1.53 8.43 -8.62
N ALA A 127 -1.17 9.67 -8.30
CA ALA A 127 -1.48 10.83 -9.13
C ALA A 127 -0.80 10.78 -10.52
N LYS A 128 0.42 10.24 -10.60
CA LYS A 128 1.19 10.13 -11.84
C LYS A 128 1.25 8.69 -12.35
N ALA A 129 1.58 7.74 -11.48
CA ALA A 129 1.77 6.34 -11.87
C ALA A 129 0.45 5.58 -12.09
N GLY A 130 -0.70 6.17 -11.71
CA GLY A 130 -2.01 5.52 -11.80
C GLY A 130 -2.17 4.39 -10.79
N GLU A 131 -3.03 3.44 -11.10
CA GLU A 131 -3.34 2.31 -10.21
C GLU A 131 -2.20 1.29 -10.17
N ARG A 132 -1.92 0.80 -8.96
CA ARG A 132 -0.99 -0.32 -8.73
C ARG A 132 -1.64 -1.32 -7.79
N GLN A 133 -1.83 -2.54 -8.25
CA GLN A 133 -2.37 -3.62 -7.45
C GLN A 133 -1.24 -4.40 -6.78
N VAL A 134 -1.40 -4.65 -5.48
CA VAL A 134 -0.46 -5.45 -4.67
C VAL A 134 -1.21 -6.52 -3.89
N THR A 135 -0.51 -7.57 -3.49
CA THR A 135 -1.03 -8.60 -2.59
C THR A 135 -0.64 -8.24 -1.16
N VAL A 136 -1.63 -8.14 -0.28
CA VAL A 136 -1.44 -7.90 1.15
C VAL A 136 -1.51 -9.22 1.89
N THR A 137 -0.53 -9.52 2.74
CA THR A 137 -0.52 -10.69 3.60
C THR A 137 -1.02 -10.31 5.00
N VAL A 138 -1.90 -11.13 5.56
CA VAL A 138 -2.45 -10.89 6.90
C VAL A 138 -1.51 -11.49 7.94
N ALA A 139 -0.91 -10.64 8.76
CA ALA A 139 -0.08 -11.00 9.90
C ALA A 139 -0.95 -11.24 11.15
N LYS A 140 -0.37 -11.82 12.20
CA LYS A 140 -1.07 -12.09 13.46
C LYS A 140 -1.68 -10.83 14.09
N VAL A 141 -2.64 -11.02 14.97
CA VAL A 141 -3.20 -9.95 15.81
C VAL A 141 -2.07 -9.27 16.61
N GLY A 142 -2.06 -7.94 16.61
CA GLY A 142 -1.03 -7.16 17.32
C GLY A 142 0.34 -7.09 16.65
N ALA A 143 0.52 -7.66 15.45
CA ALA A 143 1.76 -7.51 14.69
C ALA A 143 2.15 -6.04 14.50
N MET A 144 3.44 -5.74 14.56
CA MET A 144 4.00 -4.40 14.32
C MET A 144 4.75 -4.32 12.98
N GLY A 145 4.79 -5.42 12.21
CA GLY A 145 5.43 -5.52 10.91
C GLY A 145 4.99 -6.77 10.14
N PRO A 146 5.40 -6.92 8.87
CA PRO A 146 4.94 -7.97 7.96
C PRO A 146 5.33 -9.38 8.41
N GLY A 147 6.39 -9.54 9.20
CA GLY A 147 6.87 -10.84 9.71
C GLY A 147 6.28 -11.27 11.06
N GLY A 148 5.32 -10.54 11.60
CA GLY A 148 4.68 -10.90 12.88
C GLY A 148 5.62 -10.92 14.10
N LYS A 149 6.87 -10.51 14.00
CA LYS A 149 7.73 -10.32 15.16
C LYS A 149 7.26 -9.05 15.89
N ALA A 150 6.63 -9.23 17.05
CA ALA A 150 6.66 -8.20 18.04
C ALA A 150 8.16 -7.97 18.34
N ASP A 151 8.63 -6.75 18.22
CA ASP A 151 9.93 -6.38 18.75
C ASP A 151 9.88 -6.58 20.28
N SER A 152 10.23 -7.76 20.72
CA SER A 152 10.58 -8.07 22.09
C SER A 152 12.04 -7.64 22.30
N GLY A 153 12.32 -6.39 21.96
CA GLY A 153 13.65 -5.81 22.01
C GLY A 153 13.76 -4.74 23.07
N SER A 154 13.56 -5.10 24.32
CA SER A 154 14.19 -4.38 25.44
C SER A 154 14.64 -5.40 26.47
N SER A 155 15.65 -6.17 26.12
CA SER A 155 16.51 -6.79 27.12
C SER A 155 17.23 -5.64 27.82
N MET A 156 16.75 -5.25 28.97
CA MET A 156 17.54 -4.47 29.90
C MET A 156 18.82 -5.26 30.25
N PRO A 157 20.03 -4.69 30.09
CA PRO A 157 21.23 -5.31 30.57
C PRO A 157 21.12 -5.46 32.08
N GLY A 158 21.42 -6.67 32.60
CA GLY A 158 21.27 -7.05 33.98
C GLY A 158 21.94 -6.06 34.96
N MET A 159 21.15 -5.51 35.84
CA MET A 159 21.66 -4.95 37.11
C MET A 159 22.03 -6.13 38.03
N THR A 160 23.28 -6.48 38.00
CA THR A 160 23.89 -7.32 39.04
C THR A 160 23.93 -6.52 40.33
N MET A 161 23.07 -6.85 41.28
CA MET A 161 23.19 -6.34 42.66
C MET A 161 24.34 -7.06 43.35
N PRO A 162 25.31 -6.37 43.91
CA PRO A 162 26.28 -7.01 44.82
C PRO A 162 25.60 -7.32 46.15
N MET A 163 25.61 -8.59 46.55
CA MET A 163 25.34 -9.01 47.93
C MET A 163 26.48 -8.49 48.83
N GLN A 164 26.12 -7.67 49.78
CA GLN A 164 27.00 -7.38 50.94
C GLN A 164 26.65 -8.32 52.08
N HIS A 165 27.66 -8.97 52.58
CA HIS A 165 27.67 -9.69 53.87
C HIS A 165 27.69 -8.73 55.04
#